data_75394b071d1c4b04bcc62b11cf4c378d
#
_entry.id   75394b071d1c4b04bcc62b11cf4c378d
#
_cell.length_a   1.000
_cell.length_b   1.000
_cell.length_c   1.000
_cell.angle_alpha   90.00
_cell.angle_beta   90.00
_cell.angle_gamma   90.00
#
_symmetry.space_group_name_H-M   'P 1'
#
loop_
_entity.id
_entity.type
_entity.pdbx_description
1 polymer ?
#
loop_
_entity_poly.entity_id
_entity_poly.type
_entity_poly.pdbx_seq_one_letter_code
_entity_poly.pdbx_strand_id
1 'polypeptide(L)'
;LAKITVPLLRSLGCIPVYKGYENMHKTWEQSLAVLLEDKFLLIFPEDANIAYDPVTKMSAFQKSFVRLGEMYYEKTGRRLMYYPVAIHGSGIVMVGQPVLHNPLNRPGLERHRLKDLMEDAVRAMYLKVEGERTGGVLTPEHK
;
A
#
# COMPACT_ATOMS: atom_id res chain seq x y z
N LEU A 1 3.54 22.25 -17.31
CA LEU A 1 4.05 21.32 -16.28
C LEU A 1 3.69 19.86 -16.59
N ALA A 2 2.41 19.52 -16.87
CA ALA A 2 2.00 18.13 -17.14
C ALA A 2 2.72 17.49 -18.34
N LYS A 3 3.11 18.26 -19.36
CA LYS A 3 3.79 17.75 -20.58
C LYS A 3 5.19 17.20 -20.31
N ILE A 4 5.86 17.65 -19.25
CA ILE A 4 7.20 17.19 -18.85
C ILE A 4 7.11 16.18 -17.70
N THR A 5 6.20 16.40 -16.75
CA THR A 5 6.07 15.58 -15.54
C THR A 5 5.60 14.15 -15.87
N VAL A 6 4.65 13.98 -16.78
CA VAL A 6 4.12 12.64 -17.12
C VAL A 6 5.17 11.73 -17.76
N PRO A 7 5.94 12.15 -18.77
CA PRO A 7 7.02 11.33 -19.32
C PRO A 7 8.10 10.99 -18.28
N LEU A 8 8.46 11.95 -17.42
CA LEU A 8 9.43 11.73 -16.34
C LEU A 8 8.95 10.66 -15.35
N LEU A 9 7.73 10.77 -14.87
CA LEU A 9 7.15 9.78 -13.96
C LEU A 9 7.08 8.39 -14.60
N ARG A 10 6.75 8.30 -15.88
CA ARG A 10 6.77 7.03 -16.62
C ARG A 10 8.16 6.44 -16.72
N SER A 11 9.19 7.26 -16.96
CA SER A 11 10.58 6.80 -17.01
C SER A 11 11.08 6.27 -15.65
N LEU A 12 10.48 6.73 -14.54
CA LEU A 12 10.70 6.23 -13.18
C LEU A 12 9.89 4.98 -12.83
N GLY A 13 9.14 4.42 -13.79
CA GLY A 13 8.33 3.24 -13.58
C GLY A 13 6.97 3.49 -12.92
N CYS A 14 6.52 4.75 -12.84
CA CYS A 14 5.20 5.06 -12.30
C CYS A 14 4.09 4.63 -13.24
N ILE A 15 3.11 3.92 -12.69
CA ILE A 15 1.89 3.51 -13.39
C ILE A 15 0.82 4.57 -13.15
N PRO A 16 0.24 5.17 -14.22
CA PRO A 16 -0.80 6.16 -14.04
C PRO A 16 -2.09 5.51 -13.53
N VAL A 17 -2.73 6.17 -12.57
CA VAL A 17 -4.08 5.82 -12.11
C VAL A 17 -5.09 6.60 -12.93
N TYR A 18 -5.81 5.89 -13.79
CA TYR A 18 -6.85 6.48 -14.62
C TYR A 18 -8.15 6.63 -13.84
N LYS A 19 -8.73 7.81 -13.87
CA LYS A 19 -10.05 8.06 -13.28
C LYS A 19 -11.16 7.53 -14.19
N GLY A 20 -12.21 6.99 -13.57
CA GLY A 20 -13.36 6.42 -14.26
C GLY A 20 -13.25 4.91 -14.46
N TYR A 21 -14.40 4.25 -14.33
CA TYR A 21 -14.49 2.78 -14.36
C TYR A 21 -13.93 2.18 -15.66
N GLU A 22 -14.23 2.80 -16.80
CA GLU A 22 -13.78 2.33 -18.11
C GLU A 22 -12.27 2.39 -18.33
N ASN A 23 -11.59 3.31 -17.66
CA ASN A 23 -10.14 3.49 -17.80
C ASN A 23 -9.32 2.80 -16.71
N MET A 24 -9.94 2.46 -15.59
CA MET A 24 -9.27 1.81 -14.46
C MET A 24 -8.66 0.45 -14.83
N HIS A 25 -9.26 -0.27 -15.79
CA HIS A 25 -8.70 -1.56 -16.25
C HIS A 25 -7.28 -1.42 -16.80
N LYS A 26 -6.93 -0.31 -17.45
CA LYS A 26 -5.57 -0.04 -17.95
C LYS A 26 -4.55 0.02 -16.82
N THR A 27 -4.92 0.62 -15.69
CA THR A 27 -4.08 0.64 -14.48
C THR A 27 -3.85 -0.77 -13.96
N TRP A 28 -4.92 -1.57 -13.89
CA TRP A 28 -4.82 -2.96 -13.43
C TRP A 28 -3.99 -3.84 -14.37
N GLU A 29 -4.18 -3.73 -15.67
CA GLU A 29 -3.40 -4.48 -16.66
C GLU A 29 -1.92 -4.15 -16.61
N GLN A 30 -1.55 -2.87 -16.51
CA GLN A 30 -0.16 -2.44 -16.38
C GLN A 30 0.46 -2.91 -15.06
N SER A 31 -0.29 -2.83 -13.97
CA SER A 31 0.15 -3.32 -12.65
C SER A 31 0.34 -4.84 -12.65
N LEU A 32 -0.58 -5.57 -13.26
CA LEU A 32 -0.47 -7.02 -13.40
C LEU A 32 0.73 -7.42 -14.26
N ALA A 33 0.99 -6.70 -15.35
CA ALA A 33 2.15 -6.97 -16.22
C ALA A 33 3.47 -6.88 -15.45
N VAL A 34 3.62 -5.90 -14.55
CA VAL A 34 4.79 -5.77 -13.67
C VAL A 34 4.94 -6.99 -12.76
N LEU A 35 3.84 -7.43 -12.16
CA LEU A 35 3.85 -8.60 -11.26
C LEU A 35 4.12 -9.92 -12.00
N LEU A 36 3.67 -10.05 -13.26
CA LEU A 36 3.93 -11.22 -14.09
C LEU A 36 5.39 -11.32 -14.54
N GLU A 37 6.15 -10.22 -14.50
CA GLU A 37 7.60 -10.19 -14.70
C GLU A 37 8.39 -10.48 -13.41
N ASP A 38 7.74 -10.97 -12.35
CA ASP A 38 8.33 -11.21 -11.02
C ASP A 38 8.98 -9.96 -10.39
N LYS A 39 8.44 -8.78 -10.71
CA LYS A 39 8.85 -7.49 -10.15
C LYS A 39 7.96 -7.08 -8.98
N PHE A 40 8.46 -6.18 -8.15
CA PHE A 40 7.69 -5.58 -7.08
C PHE A 40 6.86 -4.39 -7.58
N LEU A 41 5.69 -4.22 -7.00
CA LEU A 41 4.82 -3.08 -7.23
C LEU A 41 4.57 -2.38 -5.88
N LEU A 42 4.91 -1.09 -5.79
CA LEU A 42 4.58 -0.26 -4.64
C LEU A 42 3.27 0.49 -4.91
N ILE A 43 2.34 0.38 -3.98
CA ILE A 43 1.03 1.02 -4.05
C ILE A 43 0.81 1.85 -2.78
N PHE A 44 0.26 3.06 -2.96
CA PHE A 44 -0.22 3.90 -1.87
C PHE A 44 -1.75 3.82 -1.87
N PRO A 45 -2.35 2.98 -1.01
CA PRO A 45 -3.78 2.68 -1.08
C PRO A 45 -4.67 3.67 -0.33
N GLU A 46 -4.10 4.71 0.26
CA GLU A 46 -4.83 5.69 1.05
C GLU A 46 -5.85 6.47 0.24
N ASP A 47 -7.04 6.68 0.82
CA ASP A 47 -8.07 7.50 0.21
C ASP A 47 -7.84 8.97 0.56
N ALA A 48 -7.39 9.75 -0.42
CA ALA A 48 -7.12 11.18 -0.25
C ALA A 48 -8.36 12.03 0.07
N ASN A 49 -9.57 11.47 -0.07
CA ASN A 49 -10.82 12.17 0.25
C ASN A 49 -11.24 11.97 1.72
N ILE A 50 -10.57 11.08 2.44
CA ILE A 50 -10.84 10.82 3.86
C ILE A 50 -9.79 11.54 4.69
N ALA A 51 -10.23 12.20 5.75
CA ALA A 51 -9.33 12.86 6.69
C ALA A 51 -8.33 11.85 7.30
N TYR A 52 -7.07 12.23 7.35
CA TYR A 52 -6.05 11.40 7.97
C TYR A 52 -6.10 11.47 9.50
N ASP A 53 -5.66 10.39 10.11
CA ASP A 53 -5.46 10.31 11.56
C ASP A 53 -4.35 11.28 12.00
N PRO A 54 -4.60 12.15 13.01
CA PRO A 54 -3.64 13.17 13.40
C PRO A 54 -2.33 12.62 13.98
N VAL A 55 -2.33 11.40 14.54
CA VAL A 55 -1.16 10.75 15.14
C VAL A 55 -0.35 10.03 14.07
N THR A 56 -0.96 9.11 13.34
CA THR A 56 -0.27 8.29 12.35
C THR A 56 -0.09 8.98 11.00
N LYS A 57 -0.86 10.05 10.74
CA LYS A 57 -0.93 10.74 9.44
C LYS A 57 -1.41 9.84 8.30
N MET A 58 -2.06 8.74 8.62
CA MET A 58 -2.66 7.83 7.64
C MET A 58 -4.12 8.17 7.38
N SER A 59 -4.54 8.04 6.13
CA SER A 59 -5.95 7.93 5.75
C SER A 59 -6.37 6.46 5.64
N ALA A 60 -7.66 6.20 5.68
CA ALA A 60 -8.20 4.86 5.47
C ALA A 60 -7.80 4.32 4.09
N PHE A 61 -7.55 3.01 4.02
CA PHE A 61 -7.16 2.36 2.77
C PHE A 61 -8.39 2.07 1.90
N GLN A 62 -8.23 2.28 0.60
CA GLN A 62 -9.13 1.74 -0.40
C GLN A 62 -8.86 0.24 -0.58
N LYS A 63 -9.91 -0.54 -0.83
CA LYS A 63 -9.79 -2.00 -1.00
C LYS A 63 -9.47 -2.44 -2.44
N SER A 64 -9.42 -1.51 -3.37
CA SER A 64 -9.29 -1.81 -4.80
C SER A 64 -7.98 -2.49 -5.17
N PHE A 65 -6.86 -2.21 -4.48
CA PHE A 65 -5.56 -2.83 -4.75
C PHE A 65 -5.56 -4.36 -4.57
N VAL A 66 -6.45 -4.89 -3.74
CA VAL A 66 -6.57 -6.34 -3.51
C VAL A 66 -7.00 -7.10 -4.77
N ARG A 67 -7.67 -6.42 -5.71
CA ARG A 67 -8.05 -7.01 -7.00
C ARG A 67 -6.86 -7.57 -7.78
N LEU A 68 -5.68 -7.02 -7.60
CA LEU A 68 -4.46 -7.55 -8.23
C LEU A 68 -4.16 -9.00 -7.82
N GLY A 69 -4.46 -9.37 -6.58
CA GLY A 69 -4.31 -10.75 -6.12
C GLY A 69 -5.25 -11.72 -6.84
N GLU A 70 -6.49 -11.30 -7.10
CA GLU A 70 -7.47 -12.06 -7.87
C GLU A 70 -6.95 -12.28 -9.31
N MET A 71 -6.58 -11.18 -9.98
CA MET A 71 -6.08 -11.20 -11.37
C MET A 71 -4.79 -12.01 -11.51
N TYR A 72 -3.86 -11.88 -10.56
CA TYR A 72 -2.61 -12.61 -10.55
C TYR A 72 -2.84 -14.12 -10.38
N TYR A 73 -3.76 -14.50 -9.47
CA TYR A 73 -4.11 -15.90 -9.28
C TYR A 73 -4.80 -16.50 -10.51
N GLU A 74 -5.71 -15.78 -11.15
CA GLU A 74 -6.36 -16.21 -12.40
C GLU A 74 -5.35 -16.47 -13.53
N LYS A 75 -4.29 -15.65 -13.60
CA LYS A 75 -3.25 -15.80 -14.65
C LYS A 75 -2.20 -16.86 -14.36
N THR A 76 -1.84 -17.05 -13.10
CA THR A 76 -0.65 -17.83 -12.72
C THR A 76 -0.96 -19.07 -11.88
N GLY A 77 -2.14 -19.15 -11.26
CA GLY A 77 -2.45 -20.14 -10.22
C GLY A 77 -1.66 -19.93 -8.92
N ARG A 78 -0.87 -18.87 -8.82
CA ARG A 78 -0.06 -18.54 -7.63
C ARG A 78 -0.74 -17.47 -6.81
N ARG A 79 -0.55 -17.50 -5.49
CA ARG A 79 -1.08 -16.52 -4.56
C ARG A 79 -0.13 -15.32 -4.48
N LEU A 80 -0.68 -14.12 -4.65
CA LEU A 80 0.09 -12.88 -4.50
C LEU A 80 0.37 -12.59 -3.03
N MET A 81 1.61 -12.19 -2.72
CA MET A 81 2.01 -11.69 -1.40
C MET A 81 1.91 -10.17 -1.33
N TYR A 82 1.32 -9.67 -0.26
CA TYR A 82 1.23 -8.25 0.07
C TYR A 82 2.09 -7.95 1.29
N TYR A 83 3.02 -7.02 1.15
CA TYR A 83 3.87 -6.57 2.24
C TYR A 83 3.38 -5.20 2.75
N PRO A 84 2.99 -5.08 4.03
CA PRO A 84 2.72 -3.77 4.59
C PRO A 84 4.02 -2.97 4.73
N VAL A 85 4.00 -1.73 4.25
CA VAL A 85 5.17 -0.84 4.30
C VAL A 85 4.73 0.48 4.94
N ALA A 86 5.41 0.89 5.99
CA ALA A 86 5.26 2.19 6.61
C ALA A 86 6.46 3.07 6.26
N ILE A 87 6.19 4.27 5.72
CA ILE A 87 7.20 5.27 5.40
C ILE A 87 6.93 6.47 6.31
N HIS A 88 7.70 6.57 7.38
CA HIS A 88 7.52 7.61 8.39
C HIS A 88 8.26 8.89 8.00
N GLY A 89 7.69 10.05 8.37
CA GLY A 89 8.27 11.37 8.07
C GLY A 89 9.66 11.62 8.67
N SER A 90 10.10 10.80 9.63
CA SER A 90 11.47 10.82 10.16
C SER A 90 12.51 10.14 9.24
N GLY A 91 12.09 9.58 8.10
CA GLY A 91 12.96 8.84 7.19
C GLY A 91 13.05 7.34 7.49
N ILE A 92 12.31 6.84 8.50
CA ILE A 92 12.26 5.42 8.83
C ILE A 92 11.31 4.71 7.86
N VAL A 93 11.78 3.61 7.27
CA VAL A 93 10.98 2.70 6.45
C VAL A 93 10.90 1.35 7.16
N MET A 94 9.69 0.86 7.37
CA MET A 94 9.43 -0.43 8.00
C MET A 94 8.66 -1.33 7.03
N VAL A 95 9.05 -2.59 6.96
CA VAL A 95 8.34 -3.60 6.18
C VAL A 95 7.85 -4.67 7.16
N GLY A 96 6.56 -4.92 7.16
CA GLY A 96 5.93 -5.93 8.03
C GLY A 96 5.87 -7.31 7.38
N GLN A 97 5.27 -8.25 8.10
CA GLN A 97 5.10 -9.62 7.62
C GLN A 97 4.13 -9.66 6.42
N PRO A 98 4.43 -10.48 5.41
CA PRO A 98 3.58 -10.59 4.24
C PRO A 98 2.24 -11.25 4.54
N VAL A 99 1.21 -10.82 3.85
CA VAL A 99 -0.12 -11.43 3.85
C VAL A 99 -0.40 -12.00 2.47
N LEU A 100 -0.77 -13.27 2.40
CA LEU A 100 -1.09 -13.94 1.15
C LEU A 100 -2.58 -13.72 0.78
N HIS A 101 -2.80 -13.45 -0.50
CA HIS A 101 -4.14 -13.52 -1.07
C HIS A 101 -4.73 -14.93 -0.91
N ASN A 102 -5.97 -15.04 -0.46
CA ASN A 102 -6.67 -16.32 -0.34
C ASN A 102 -7.75 -16.46 -1.43
N PRO A 103 -7.49 -17.24 -2.49
CA PRO A 103 -8.43 -17.41 -3.60
C PRO A 103 -9.67 -18.21 -3.23
N LEU A 104 -9.69 -18.89 -2.07
CA LEU A 104 -10.85 -19.65 -1.59
C LEU A 104 -11.92 -18.76 -0.95
N ASN A 105 -11.55 -17.55 -0.54
CA ASN A 105 -12.52 -16.60 -0.02
C ASN A 105 -13.33 -15.97 -1.14
N ARG A 106 -14.59 -15.63 -0.86
CA ARG A 106 -15.38 -14.79 -1.78
C ARG A 106 -14.66 -13.47 -2.03
N PRO A 107 -14.58 -12.96 -3.28
CA PRO A 107 -13.81 -11.79 -3.63
C PRO A 107 -14.08 -10.56 -2.74
N GLY A 108 -15.35 -10.26 -2.43
CA GLY A 108 -15.71 -9.14 -1.57
C GLY A 108 -15.18 -9.27 -0.14
N LEU A 109 -15.26 -10.47 0.44
CA LEU A 109 -14.73 -10.76 1.79
C LEU A 109 -13.20 -10.69 1.81
N GLU A 110 -12.55 -11.23 0.79
CA GLU A 110 -11.09 -11.21 0.69
C GLU A 110 -10.55 -9.78 0.54
N ARG A 111 -11.22 -8.93 -0.22
CA ARG A 111 -10.87 -7.51 -0.35
C ARG A 111 -10.93 -6.78 0.99
N HIS A 112 -11.96 -7.03 1.78
CA HIS A 112 -12.06 -6.45 3.13
C HIS A 112 -10.98 -7.02 4.06
N ARG A 113 -10.80 -8.35 4.09
CA ARG A 113 -9.81 -9.00 4.94
C ARG A 113 -8.39 -8.47 4.68
N LEU A 114 -7.93 -8.49 3.44
CA LEU A 114 -6.59 -8.02 3.09
C LEU A 114 -6.44 -6.53 3.34
N LYS A 115 -7.41 -5.72 2.95
CA LYS A 115 -7.40 -4.27 3.20
C LYS A 115 -7.24 -4.00 4.70
N ASP A 116 -8.04 -4.62 5.56
CA ASP A 116 -8.00 -4.40 7.01
C ASP A 116 -6.68 -4.87 7.61
N LEU A 117 -6.19 -6.05 7.24
CA LEU A 117 -4.89 -6.55 7.72
C LEU A 117 -3.72 -5.65 7.33
N MET A 118 -3.71 -5.15 6.09
CA MET A 118 -2.66 -4.26 5.61
C MET A 118 -2.72 -2.89 6.29
N GLU A 119 -3.91 -2.31 6.42
CA GLU A 119 -4.12 -1.02 7.08
C GLU A 119 -3.72 -1.10 8.56
N ASP A 120 -4.17 -2.12 9.28
CA ASP A 120 -3.84 -2.32 10.70
C ASP A 120 -2.34 -2.55 10.91
N ALA A 121 -1.70 -3.32 10.03
CA ALA A 121 -0.25 -3.57 10.12
C ALA A 121 0.55 -2.28 9.89
N VAL A 122 0.20 -1.47 8.91
CA VAL A 122 0.86 -0.19 8.65
C VAL A 122 0.62 0.78 9.81
N ARG A 123 -0.61 0.86 10.32
CA ARG A 123 -0.95 1.68 11.50
C ARG A 123 -0.15 1.29 12.72
N ALA A 124 -0.01 0.00 13.01
CA ALA A 124 0.78 -0.49 14.14
C ALA A 124 2.27 -0.11 14.02
N MET A 125 2.83 -0.16 12.81
CA MET A 125 4.21 0.27 12.56
C MET A 125 4.40 1.78 12.79
N TYR A 126 3.46 2.63 12.35
CA TYR A 126 3.50 4.07 12.64
C TYR A 126 3.42 4.36 14.13
N LEU A 127 2.51 3.71 14.86
CA LEU A 127 2.37 3.87 16.30
C LEU A 127 3.62 3.44 17.06
N LYS A 128 4.30 2.39 16.61
CA LYS A 128 5.57 1.95 17.18
C LYS A 128 6.65 3.03 17.04
N VAL A 129 6.84 3.59 15.85
CA VAL A 129 7.81 4.66 15.61
C VAL A 129 7.49 5.90 16.45
N GLU A 130 6.23 6.30 16.53
CA GLU A 130 5.82 7.44 17.35
C GLU A 130 6.02 7.18 18.86
N GLY A 131 5.74 5.98 19.33
CA GLY A 131 5.97 5.56 20.71
C GLY A 131 7.46 5.58 21.10
N GLU A 132 8.34 5.15 20.22
CA GLU A 132 9.79 5.19 20.42
C GLU A 132 10.32 6.63 20.46
N ARG A 133 9.75 7.54 19.64
CA ARG A 133 10.11 8.96 19.63
C ARG A 133 9.68 9.69 20.89
N THR A 134 8.49 9.39 21.41
CA THR A 134 7.97 10.02 22.62
C THR A 134 8.56 9.42 23.90
N GLY A 135 8.91 8.12 23.91
CA GLY A 135 9.56 7.46 25.04
C GLY A 135 11.05 7.80 25.21
N GLY A 136 11.71 8.29 24.15
CA GLY A 136 13.12 8.76 24.19
C GLY A 136 13.33 10.15 24.81
N VAL A 137 12.28 10.82 25.26
CA VAL A 137 12.32 12.16 25.86
C VAL A 137 12.15 12.12 27.39
N LEU A 138 12.46 11.05 28.05
CA LEU A 138 12.54 10.99 29.54
C LEU A 138 13.92 10.52 29.95
N THR A 139 14.86 11.40 30.14
CA THR A 139 15.40 11.85 31.43
C THR A 139 16.61 12.78 31.23
N PRO A 140 16.61 14.02 31.70
CA PRO A 140 17.82 14.62 32.21
C PRO A 140 17.98 14.12 33.66
N GLU A 141 18.84 13.16 33.90
CA GLU A 141 19.32 12.92 35.23
C GLU A 141 20.14 14.16 35.65
N HIS A 142 19.55 14.98 36.51
CA HIS A 142 20.29 15.89 37.34
C HIS A 142 21.02 15.07 38.42
N LYS A 143 22.32 15.06 38.32
CA LYS A 143 23.21 15.00 39.47
C LYS A 143 23.90 16.32 39.65
#